data_29d797ef664fbb9f38e8652d76b7a3a5
#
_entry.id   29d797ef664fbb9f38e8652d76b7a3a5
#
_cell.length_a   1.000
_cell.length_b   1.000
_cell.length_c   1.000
_cell.angle_alpha   90.00
_cell.angle_beta   90.00
_cell.angle_gamma   90.00
#
_symmetry.space_group_name_H-M   'P 1'
#
loop_
_entity.id
_entity.type
_entity.pdbx_description
1 polymer ?
#
loop_
_entity_poly.entity_id
_entity_poly.type
_entity_poly.pdbx_seq_one_letter_code
_entity_poly.pdbx_strand_id
1 'polypeptide(L)'
;MLATLPRPDYQKVQRVVRGLHSEFGITKPPVNPIEISRSRGIAVTFVEFSGEATNISGFYDFEDNAIYVNLKEFPLRQTFTVAHELGHALLHKDWAKSDDYKILLRDAEYNGDDPYEKEANAFAAHLLVPRFM
;
A
#
# COMPACT_ATOMS: atom_id res chain seq x y z
N MET A 1 13.38 -2.35 -31.74
CA MET A 1 13.74 -1.78 -30.44
C MET A 1 13.02 -2.55 -29.33
N LEU A 2 13.78 -3.08 -28.41
CA LEU A 2 13.21 -3.83 -27.31
C LEU A 2 12.59 -2.88 -26.29
N ALA A 3 11.35 -3.14 -25.93
CA ALA A 3 10.70 -2.37 -24.88
C ALA A 3 11.38 -2.68 -23.53
N THR A 4 11.71 -1.65 -22.78
CA THR A 4 12.24 -1.82 -21.44
C THR A 4 11.10 -2.23 -20.51
N LEU A 5 11.28 -3.31 -19.77
CA LEU A 5 10.31 -3.69 -18.76
C LEU A 5 10.25 -2.63 -17.65
N PRO A 6 9.05 -2.33 -17.13
CA PRO A 6 8.92 -1.41 -16.01
C PRO A 6 9.77 -1.87 -14.84
N ARG A 7 10.44 -0.91 -14.19
CA ARG A 7 11.23 -1.17 -13.00
C ARG A 7 10.68 -0.35 -11.85
N PRO A 8 10.78 -0.85 -10.61
CA PRO A 8 10.38 -0.05 -9.46
C PRO A 8 11.19 1.25 -9.36
N ASP A 9 10.52 2.32 -9.06
CA ASP A 9 11.16 3.61 -8.83
C ASP A 9 11.28 3.85 -7.31
N TYR A 10 12.32 3.31 -6.72
CA TYR A 10 12.51 3.39 -5.28
C TYR A 10 12.88 4.80 -4.81
N GLN A 11 13.46 5.62 -5.67
CA GLN A 11 13.75 7.00 -5.33
C GLN A 11 12.47 7.82 -5.15
N LYS A 12 11.49 7.61 -6.02
CA LYS A 12 10.17 8.21 -5.90
C LYS A 12 9.49 7.77 -4.60
N VAL A 13 9.56 6.48 -4.30
CA VAL A 13 8.99 5.93 -3.06
C VAL A 13 9.60 6.64 -1.86
N GLN A 14 10.92 6.76 -1.80
CA GLN A 14 11.59 7.41 -0.68
C GLN A 14 11.23 8.88 -0.56
N ARG A 15 11.10 9.59 -1.68
CA ARG A 15 10.70 11.00 -1.63
C ARG A 15 9.33 11.18 -1.01
N VAL A 16 8.38 10.35 -1.43
CA VAL A 16 7.01 10.43 -0.90
C VAL A 16 6.99 10.08 0.58
N VAL A 17 7.71 9.03 0.98
CA VAL A 17 7.79 8.63 2.39
C VAL A 17 8.41 9.72 3.25
N ARG A 18 9.52 10.31 2.80
CA ARG A 18 10.18 11.40 3.53
C ARG A 18 9.26 12.60 3.68
N GLY A 19 8.50 12.91 2.64
CA GLY A 19 7.51 13.98 2.69
C GLY A 19 6.46 13.73 3.75
N LEU A 20 5.97 12.50 3.85
CA LEU A 20 5.00 12.13 4.87
C LEU A 20 5.60 12.17 6.27
N HIS A 21 6.81 11.64 6.44
CA HIS A 21 7.49 11.73 7.74
C HIS A 21 7.65 13.18 8.19
N SER A 22 8.05 14.05 7.28
CA SER A 22 8.21 15.47 7.58
C SER A 22 6.88 16.14 7.91
N GLU A 23 5.86 15.89 7.10
CA GLU A 23 4.54 16.50 7.28
C GLU A 23 3.92 16.13 8.62
N PHE A 24 4.06 14.88 9.04
CA PHE A 24 3.45 14.36 10.27
C PHE A 24 4.40 14.41 11.47
N GLY A 25 5.58 14.99 11.32
CA GLY A 25 6.55 15.09 12.42
C GLY A 25 7.03 13.75 12.94
N ILE A 26 7.13 12.76 12.05
CA ILE A 26 7.50 11.40 12.43
C ILE A 26 9.02 11.30 12.50
N THR A 27 9.54 10.98 13.67
CA THR A 27 10.99 10.82 13.89
C THR A 27 11.38 9.42 14.36
N LYS A 28 10.42 8.60 14.75
CA LYS A 28 10.68 7.25 15.23
C LYS A 28 9.38 6.42 15.15
N PRO A 29 9.49 5.08 15.13
CA PRO A 29 8.30 4.23 15.22
C PRO A 29 7.70 4.27 16.65
N PRO A 30 6.45 3.87 16.82
CA PRO A 30 5.56 3.36 15.77
C PRO A 30 4.94 4.47 14.93
N VAL A 31 4.66 4.13 13.66
CA VAL A 31 3.97 5.02 12.72
C VAL A 31 2.55 4.51 12.53
N ASN A 32 1.58 5.42 12.53
CA ASN A 32 0.17 5.05 12.35
C ASN A 32 -0.28 5.36 10.90
N PRO A 33 -0.28 4.35 10.00
CA PRO A 33 -0.65 4.60 8.60
C PRO A 33 -2.15 4.86 8.43
N ILE A 34 -2.99 4.46 9.38
CA ILE A 34 -4.42 4.74 9.35
C ILE A 34 -4.65 6.24 9.46
N GLU A 35 -3.98 6.88 10.39
CA GLU A 35 -4.08 8.31 10.61
C GLU A 35 -3.63 9.10 9.39
N ILE A 36 -2.51 8.68 8.79
CA ILE A 36 -1.99 9.28 7.56
C ILE A 36 -3.01 9.12 6.43
N SER A 37 -3.56 7.91 6.25
CA SER A 37 -4.56 7.65 5.23
C SER A 37 -5.78 8.55 5.38
N ARG A 38 -6.30 8.64 6.59
CA ARG A 38 -7.49 9.45 6.87
C ARG A 38 -7.25 10.94 6.65
N SER A 39 -6.05 11.42 6.93
CA SER A 39 -5.67 12.81 6.65
C SER A 39 -5.70 13.14 5.16
N ARG A 40 -5.55 12.13 4.31
CA ARG A 40 -5.62 12.26 2.85
C ARG A 40 -7.01 12.01 2.30
N GLY A 41 -8.01 11.88 3.18
CA GLY A 41 -9.37 11.59 2.76
C GLY A 41 -9.60 10.15 2.34
N ILE A 42 -8.67 9.25 2.71
CA ILE A 42 -8.78 7.83 2.39
C ILE A 42 -9.39 7.12 3.59
N ALA A 43 -10.55 6.51 3.40
CA ALA A 43 -11.19 5.73 4.46
C ALA A 43 -10.42 4.42 4.68
N VAL A 44 -10.37 3.97 5.93
CA VAL A 44 -9.78 2.67 6.27
C VAL A 44 -10.83 1.89 7.02
N THR A 45 -11.20 0.73 6.50
CA THR A 45 -12.25 -0.12 7.04
C THR A 45 -11.75 -1.53 7.22
N PHE A 46 -11.96 -2.07 8.40
CA PHE A 46 -11.61 -3.46 8.72
C PHE A 46 -12.84 -4.32 8.48
N VAL A 47 -12.71 -5.31 7.61
CA VAL A 47 -13.83 -6.16 7.21
C VAL A 47 -13.42 -7.61 7.20
N GLU A 48 -14.40 -8.50 7.31
CA GLU A 48 -14.19 -9.92 7.18
C GLU A 48 -14.47 -10.29 5.72
N PHE A 49 -13.43 -10.75 5.01
CA PHE A 49 -13.59 -11.20 3.63
C PHE A 49 -14.13 -12.63 3.61
N SER A 50 -14.95 -12.95 2.62
CA SER A 50 -15.56 -14.26 2.47
C SER A 50 -15.32 -14.82 1.07
N GLY A 51 -15.57 -16.14 0.92
CA GLY A 51 -15.40 -16.83 -0.36
C GLY A 51 -13.96 -16.82 -0.83
N GLU A 52 -13.75 -16.52 -2.10
CA GLU A 52 -12.42 -16.49 -2.71
C GLU A 52 -11.53 -15.39 -2.14
N ALA A 53 -12.12 -14.38 -1.52
CA ALA A 53 -11.40 -13.25 -0.99
C ALA A 53 -10.83 -13.50 0.41
N THR A 54 -11.07 -14.66 1.03
CA THR A 54 -10.60 -14.92 2.40
C THR A 54 -9.09 -14.83 2.57
N ASN A 55 -8.32 -15.07 1.51
CA ASN A 55 -6.87 -15.05 1.55
C ASN A 55 -6.26 -13.68 1.24
N ILE A 56 -7.09 -12.70 0.94
CA ILE A 56 -6.63 -11.34 0.65
C ILE A 56 -6.42 -10.60 1.96
N SER A 57 -5.25 -9.99 2.14
CA SER A 57 -4.95 -9.18 3.33
C SER A 57 -5.69 -7.85 3.32
N GLY A 58 -5.87 -7.28 2.13
CA GLY A 58 -6.57 -6.02 1.95
C GLY A 58 -6.44 -5.52 0.52
N PHE A 59 -7.11 -4.42 0.24
CA PHE A 59 -7.03 -3.79 -1.07
C PHE A 59 -7.41 -2.31 -0.97
N TYR A 60 -7.00 -1.54 -2.00
CA TYR A 60 -7.41 -0.16 -2.17
C TYR A 60 -8.52 -0.10 -3.23
N ASP A 61 -9.65 0.51 -2.88
CA ASP A 61 -10.75 0.76 -3.81
C ASP A 61 -10.65 2.18 -4.32
N PHE A 62 -10.31 2.33 -5.59
CA PHE A 62 -10.16 3.63 -6.22
C PHE A 62 -11.48 4.42 -6.24
N GLU A 63 -12.59 3.77 -6.51
CA GLU A 63 -13.88 4.44 -6.64
C GLU A 63 -14.35 5.03 -5.31
N ASP A 64 -14.22 4.26 -4.25
CA ASP A 64 -14.61 4.70 -2.91
C ASP A 64 -13.51 5.49 -2.20
N ASN A 65 -12.29 5.50 -2.77
CA ASN A 65 -11.11 6.05 -2.13
C ASN A 65 -10.94 5.49 -0.72
N ALA A 66 -10.93 4.18 -0.62
CA ALA A 66 -10.96 3.46 0.65
C ALA A 66 -10.02 2.28 0.64
N ILE A 67 -9.42 2.04 1.80
CA ILE A 67 -8.60 0.85 2.06
C ILE A 67 -9.43 -0.11 2.89
N TYR A 68 -9.58 -1.35 2.41
CA TYR A 68 -10.25 -2.42 3.12
C TYR A 68 -9.21 -3.41 3.62
N VAL A 69 -9.26 -3.73 4.90
CA VAL A 69 -8.27 -4.57 5.57
C VAL A 69 -8.95 -5.81 6.13
N ASN A 70 -8.34 -6.97 5.97
CA ASN A 70 -8.87 -8.22 6.48
C ASN A 70 -8.79 -8.24 8.01
N LEU A 71 -9.96 -8.25 8.64
CA LEU A 71 -10.11 -8.23 10.08
C LEU A 71 -9.45 -9.44 10.76
N LYS A 72 -9.33 -10.57 10.05
CA LYS A 72 -8.77 -11.81 10.60
C LYS A 72 -7.25 -11.85 10.65
N GLU A 73 -6.58 -10.90 10.00
CA GLU A 73 -5.12 -10.83 10.05
C GLU A 73 -4.64 -10.34 11.42
N PHE A 74 -3.41 -10.70 11.78
CA PHE A 74 -2.78 -10.19 12.99
C PHE A 74 -2.59 -8.68 12.91
N PRO A 75 -2.61 -7.97 14.05
CA PRO A 75 -2.50 -6.50 14.04
C PRO A 75 -1.28 -5.94 13.31
N LEU A 76 -0.10 -6.56 13.43
CA LEU A 76 1.08 -6.12 12.70
C LEU A 76 0.90 -6.28 11.20
N ARG A 77 0.25 -7.36 10.78
CA ARG A 77 -0.05 -7.60 9.37
C ARG A 77 -1.06 -6.58 8.86
N GLN A 78 -2.07 -6.26 9.67
CA GLN A 78 -3.05 -5.22 9.32
C GLN A 78 -2.37 -3.87 9.13
N THR A 79 -1.47 -3.50 10.02
CA THR A 79 -0.73 -2.25 9.91
C THR A 79 0.10 -2.19 8.63
N PHE A 80 0.80 -3.27 8.31
CA PHE A 80 1.57 -3.35 7.06
C PHE A 80 0.64 -3.24 5.85
N THR A 81 -0.49 -3.93 5.89
CA THR A 81 -1.47 -3.89 4.80
C THR A 81 -1.99 -2.47 4.57
N VAL A 82 -2.34 -1.75 5.62
CA VAL A 82 -2.76 -0.35 5.49
C VAL A 82 -1.67 0.48 4.81
N ALA A 83 -0.43 0.36 5.27
CA ALA A 83 0.69 1.11 4.69
C ALA A 83 0.94 0.73 3.23
N HIS A 84 0.85 -0.55 2.89
CA HIS A 84 1.01 -1.05 1.54
C HIS A 84 -0.06 -0.48 0.60
N GLU A 85 -1.33 -0.54 1.03
CA GLU A 85 -2.44 -0.03 0.21
C GLU A 85 -2.41 1.50 0.13
N LEU A 86 -1.96 2.17 1.18
CA LEU A 86 -1.71 3.61 1.12
C LEU A 86 -0.67 3.93 0.06
N GLY A 87 0.36 3.12 -0.05
CA GLY A 87 1.36 3.23 -1.11
C GLY A 87 0.73 3.21 -2.49
N HIS A 88 -0.17 2.26 -2.75
CA HIS A 88 -0.90 2.21 -4.01
C HIS A 88 -1.76 3.46 -4.22
N ALA A 89 -2.44 3.92 -3.19
CA ALA A 89 -3.30 5.10 -3.29
C ALA A 89 -2.52 6.37 -3.64
N LEU A 90 -1.32 6.52 -3.11
CA LEU A 90 -0.51 7.72 -3.32
C LEU A 90 0.39 7.64 -4.55
N LEU A 91 0.89 6.45 -4.89
CA LEU A 91 1.86 6.27 -5.97
C LEU A 91 1.24 5.73 -7.25
N HIS A 92 0.19 4.92 -7.15
CA HIS A 92 -0.32 4.12 -8.25
C HIS A 92 -1.81 4.28 -8.47
N LYS A 93 -2.34 5.47 -8.29
CA LYS A 93 -3.78 5.69 -8.35
C LYS A 93 -4.39 5.27 -9.68
N ASP A 94 -3.70 5.57 -10.78
CA ASP A 94 -4.18 5.19 -12.12
C ASP A 94 -4.13 3.68 -12.32
N TRP A 95 -3.08 3.03 -11.82
CA TRP A 95 -2.98 1.57 -11.90
C TRP A 95 -4.04 0.89 -11.04
N ALA A 96 -4.35 1.44 -9.85
CA ALA A 96 -5.32 0.85 -8.92
C ALA A 96 -6.74 0.82 -9.50
N LYS A 97 -7.04 1.68 -10.47
CA LYS A 97 -8.34 1.65 -11.15
C LYS A 97 -8.36 0.72 -12.36
N SER A 98 -7.22 0.11 -12.71
CA SER A 98 -7.09 -0.76 -13.86
C SER A 98 -7.52 -2.19 -13.56
N ASP A 99 -7.80 -2.93 -14.62
CA ASP A 99 -8.12 -4.36 -14.50
C ASP A 99 -6.92 -5.17 -14.02
N ASP A 100 -5.70 -4.72 -14.30
CA ASP A 100 -4.48 -5.40 -13.86
C ASP A 100 -4.38 -5.49 -12.34
N TYR A 101 -4.75 -4.44 -11.64
CA TYR A 101 -4.80 -4.46 -10.18
C TYR A 101 -5.81 -5.49 -9.66
N LYS A 102 -6.97 -5.56 -10.29
CA LYS A 102 -8.02 -6.52 -9.93
C LYS A 102 -7.57 -7.97 -10.13
N ILE A 103 -6.81 -8.21 -11.21
CA ILE A 103 -6.25 -9.53 -11.48
C ILE A 103 -5.24 -9.91 -10.42
N LEU A 104 -4.38 -9.00 -10.01
CA LEU A 104 -3.40 -9.25 -8.94
C LEU A 104 -4.06 -9.62 -7.62
N LEU A 105 -5.19 -9.00 -7.31
CA LEU A 105 -5.92 -9.33 -6.08
C LEU A 105 -6.45 -10.75 -6.09
N ARG A 106 -6.78 -11.29 -7.27
CA ARG A 106 -7.32 -12.64 -7.40
C ARG A 106 -6.23 -13.71 -7.39
N ASP A 107 -5.01 -13.37 -7.78
CA ASP A 107 -3.92 -14.31 -7.93
C ASP A 107 -2.76 -13.93 -7.03
N ALA A 108 -2.75 -14.50 -5.84
CA ALA A 108 -1.72 -14.21 -4.83
C ALA A 108 -0.32 -14.64 -5.27
N GLU A 109 -0.20 -15.59 -6.21
CA GLU A 109 1.10 -16.04 -6.72
C GLU A 109 1.72 -15.04 -7.69
N TYR A 110 0.93 -14.12 -8.20
CA TYR A 110 1.34 -13.16 -9.22
C TYR A 110 2.13 -11.99 -8.65
N ASN A 111 2.14 -11.80 -7.34
CA ASN A 111 2.57 -10.55 -6.70
C ASN A 111 4.08 -10.35 -6.64
N GLY A 112 4.88 -11.41 -6.76
CA GLY A 112 6.31 -11.35 -6.46
C GLY A 112 7.14 -10.43 -7.34
N ASP A 113 6.81 -10.34 -8.63
CA ASP A 113 7.64 -9.63 -9.62
C ASP A 113 7.04 -8.33 -10.13
N ASP A 114 5.82 -7.99 -9.71
CA ASP A 114 5.16 -6.79 -10.19
C ASP A 114 5.84 -5.54 -9.62
N PRO A 115 6.25 -4.58 -10.49
CA PRO A 115 6.96 -3.38 -10.01
C PRO A 115 6.10 -2.50 -9.11
N TYR A 116 4.79 -2.44 -9.32
CA TYR A 116 3.91 -1.66 -8.45
C TYR A 116 3.81 -2.27 -7.06
N GLU A 117 3.76 -3.59 -7.00
CA GLU A 117 3.76 -4.30 -5.71
C GLU A 117 5.08 -4.11 -4.96
N LYS A 118 6.21 -4.14 -5.69
CA LYS A 118 7.52 -3.89 -5.08
C LYS A 118 7.62 -2.48 -4.53
N GLU A 119 7.11 -1.49 -5.26
CA GLU A 119 7.08 -0.11 -4.79
C GLU A 119 6.19 0.04 -3.55
N ALA A 120 5.02 -0.59 -3.55
CA ALA A 120 4.11 -0.53 -2.40
C ALA A 120 4.72 -1.20 -1.17
N ASN A 121 5.41 -2.33 -1.35
CA ASN A 121 6.11 -2.99 -0.26
C ASN A 121 7.23 -2.12 0.30
N ALA A 122 8.02 -1.49 -0.57
CA ALA A 122 9.08 -0.57 -0.15
C ALA A 122 8.50 0.65 0.55
N PHE A 123 7.40 1.19 0.04
CA PHE A 123 6.70 2.30 0.67
C PHE A 123 6.29 1.94 2.10
N ALA A 124 5.65 0.79 2.29
CA ALA A 124 5.22 0.35 3.60
C ALA A 124 6.39 0.17 4.57
N ALA A 125 7.46 -0.48 4.10
CA ALA A 125 8.63 -0.72 4.94
C ALA A 125 9.29 0.59 5.37
N HIS A 126 9.49 1.52 4.45
CA HIS A 126 10.14 2.80 4.75
C HIS A 126 9.24 3.71 5.58
N LEU A 127 7.93 3.69 5.34
CA LEU A 127 6.99 4.49 6.12
C LEU A 127 6.97 4.04 7.58
N LEU A 128 6.84 2.73 7.80
CA LEU A 128 6.66 2.18 9.14
C LEU A 128 7.95 2.14 9.95
N VAL A 129 9.12 2.11 9.31
CA VAL A 129 10.41 2.09 9.98
C VAL A 129 11.26 3.26 9.47
N PRO A 130 11.03 4.46 10.03
CA PRO A 130 11.75 5.66 9.57
C PRO A 130 13.27 5.54 9.76
N ARG A 131 13.99 6.06 8.78
CA ARG A 131 15.45 6.15 8.83
C ARG A 131 15.84 7.61 8.72
N PHE A 132 16.18 8.19 9.85
CA PHE A 132 16.60 9.59 9.95
C PHE A 132 18.07 9.70 10.24
N MET A 133 18.87 9.10 9.37
CA MET A 133 20.31 9.21 9.55
C MET A 133 20.95 9.89 8.38
#